data_3b3091aaf8a5883fc0c0e6cea8cb255c
#
_entry.id   3b3091aaf8a5883fc0c0e6cea8cb255c
#
_cell.length_a   1.000
_cell.length_b   1.000
_cell.length_c   1.000
_cell.angle_alpha   90.00
_cell.angle_beta   90.00
_cell.angle_gamma   90.00
#
_symmetry.space_group_name_H-M   'P 1'
#
loop_
_entity.id
_entity.type
_entity.pdbx_description
1 polymer ?
#
loop_
_entity_poly.entity_id
_entity_poly.type
_entity_poly.pdbx_seq_one_letter_code
_entity_poly.pdbx_strand_id
1 'polypeptide(L)'
;SACLVGSEMCIRDREYQYPIRQVLNHINGNMRDFADQQRKQGAFLGYINYIASNNGFTLADLFMYNDKHNEENGEQNLDGSSWNFSNNYGVEGPTRKRYINALRKLNWRNAVLMLMLAQGVPLLWSGDEMGNSQNGNNNAYCQDNPTGWVNWKNEKSHRRQIEFLQQVIAFRKEHTVLSNPMPFQFSDYKSLGYPDLSYHGTSAWMLEPTPDHLCLGMLYCGAYAQNEKEPDVYVAYNFLAAATELALPKPRKGKEWVVCIDSGEEDAAFLDAPKPVSGGKIILRPQTICVLESREMKKHG
;
A
#
# COMPACT_ATOMS: atom_id res chain seq x y z
N SER A 1 27.09 -5.89 -13.70
CA SER A 1 26.14 -6.91 -14.16
C SER A 1 26.30 -8.28 -13.48
N ALA A 2 27.42 -8.53 -12.84
CA ALA A 2 27.65 -9.82 -12.12
C ALA A 2 26.73 -10.00 -10.90
N CYS A 3 26.25 -8.93 -10.31
CA CYS A 3 25.24 -8.98 -9.25
C CYS A 3 23.83 -9.34 -9.77
N LEU A 4 23.68 -9.54 -11.08
CA LEU A 4 22.43 -9.91 -11.71
C LEU A 4 22.26 -11.42 -11.89
N VAL A 5 23.19 -12.23 -11.45
CA VAL A 5 23.26 -13.68 -11.72
C VAL A 5 23.02 -14.51 -10.46
N GLY A 6 22.34 -13.98 -9.49
CA GLY A 6 21.94 -14.74 -8.31
C GLY A 6 20.43 -14.91 -8.24
N SER A 7 19.96 -16.00 -7.66
CA SER A 7 18.55 -16.23 -7.35
C SER A 7 17.96 -15.08 -6.51
N GLU A 8 18.78 -14.38 -5.77
CA GLU A 8 18.42 -13.25 -4.92
C GLU A 8 18.01 -11.99 -5.70
N MET A 9 18.39 -11.92 -6.95
CA MET A 9 17.95 -10.84 -7.86
C MET A 9 16.52 -11.02 -8.36
N CYS A 10 15.99 -12.21 -8.25
CA CYS A 10 14.58 -12.50 -8.47
C CYS A 10 13.67 -11.84 -7.43
N ILE A 11 14.26 -11.13 -6.49
CA ILE A 11 13.62 -10.33 -5.44
C ILE A 11 12.96 -9.04 -5.98
N ARG A 12 13.23 -8.66 -7.19
CA ARG A 12 12.35 -7.83 -8.02
C ARG A 12 11.15 -8.64 -8.45
N ASP A 13 10.47 -9.20 -7.49
CA ASP A 13 9.63 -10.31 -7.78
C ASP A 13 8.21 -9.84 -8.05
N ARG A 14 7.62 -10.40 -9.08
CA ARG A 14 6.18 -10.42 -9.27
C ARG A 14 5.44 -10.99 -8.06
N GLU A 15 6.15 -11.63 -7.13
CA GLU A 15 5.63 -12.11 -5.85
C GLU A 15 4.96 -11.00 -5.01
N TYR A 16 5.54 -9.79 -4.95
CA TYR A 16 4.87 -8.66 -4.31
C TYR A 16 3.80 -8.06 -5.23
N GLN A 17 4.17 -7.80 -6.48
CA GLN A 17 3.35 -7.04 -7.42
C GLN A 17 1.97 -7.66 -7.65
N TYR A 18 1.90 -8.96 -7.94
CA TYR A 18 0.66 -9.61 -8.35
C TYR A 18 -0.37 -9.72 -7.22
N PRO A 19 -0.05 -10.25 -6.03
CA PRO A 19 -1.01 -10.31 -4.94
C PRO A 19 -1.54 -8.92 -4.54
N ILE A 20 -0.66 -7.92 -4.55
CA ILE A 20 -1.07 -6.54 -4.23
C ILE A 20 -2.03 -5.98 -5.28
N ARG A 21 -1.71 -6.11 -6.56
CA ARG A 21 -2.59 -5.66 -7.66
C ARG A 21 -3.93 -6.40 -7.68
N GLN A 22 -3.92 -7.70 -7.41
CA GLN A 22 -5.13 -8.52 -7.36
C GLN A 22 -6.09 -8.07 -6.25
N VAL A 23 -5.58 -7.88 -5.03
CA VAL A 23 -6.38 -7.38 -3.92
C VAL A 23 -6.85 -5.96 -4.17
N LEU A 24 -5.96 -5.06 -4.61
CA LEU A 24 -6.24 -3.66 -4.88
C LEU A 24 -7.33 -3.46 -5.94
N ASN A 25 -7.32 -4.26 -6.99
CA ASN A 25 -8.24 -4.16 -8.13
C ASN A 25 -9.39 -5.18 -8.09
N HIS A 26 -9.54 -5.92 -6.99
CA HIS A 26 -10.59 -6.93 -6.78
C HIS A 26 -10.61 -8.05 -7.84
N ILE A 27 -9.42 -8.51 -8.23
CA ILE A 27 -9.24 -9.57 -9.24
C ILE A 27 -8.71 -10.83 -8.53
N ASN A 28 -9.59 -11.63 -7.96
CA ASN A 28 -9.25 -12.87 -7.27
C ASN A 28 -8.17 -12.69 -6.18
N GLY A 29 -8.20 -11.56 -5.47
CA GLY A 29 -7.23 -11.24 -4.44
C GLY A 29 -7.30 -12.23 -3.27
N ASN A 30 -6.13 -12.60 -2.76
CA ASN A 30 -5.95 -13.51 -1.64
C ASN A 30 -5.35 -12.75 -0.46
N MET A 31 -6.11 -12.62 0.64
CA MET A 31 -5.65 -11.86 1.80
C MET A 31 -4.51 -12.53 2.57
N ARG A 32 -4.35 -13.85 2.47
CA ARG A 32 -3.17 -14.52 3.05
C ARG A 32 -1.91 -14.09 2.30
N ASP A 33 -1.93 -14.18 0.97
CA ASP A 33 -0.80 -13.77 0.14
C ASP A 33 -0.50 -12.28 0.33
N PHE A 34 -1.54 -11.44 0.40
CA PHE A 34 -1.40 -10.02 0.71
C PHE A 34 -0.69 -9.79 2.05
N ALA A 35 -1.18 -10.42 3.14
CA ALA A 35 -0.59 -10.28 4.46
C ALA A 35 0.86 -10.78 4.51
N ASP A 36 1.15 -11.89 3.82
CA ASP A 36 2.49 -12.43 3.70
C ASP A 36 3.42 -11.46 2.96
N GLN A 37 2.98 -10.83 1.88
CA GLN A 37 3.78 -9.83 1.17
C GLN A 37 3.98 -8.55 2.00
N GLN A 38 2.99 -8.11 2.77
CA GLN A 38 3.13 -6.92 3.62
C GLN A 38 4.19 -7.08 4.71
N ARG A 39 4.36 -8.28 5.25
CA ARG A 39 5.30 -8.59 6.34
C ARG A 39 6.65 -9.17 5.87
N LYS A 40 6.79 -9.45 4.58
CA LYS A 40 7.93 -10.20 4.04
C LYS A 40 9.23 -9.43 4.23
N GLN A 41 10.15 -10.01 4.98
CA GLN A 41 11.50 -9.50 5.19
C GLN A 41 12.46 -10.68 5.34
N GLY A 42 13.61 -10.58 4.72
CA GLY A 42 14.67 -11.60 4.82
C GLY A 42 15.64 -11.26 5.94
N ALA A 43 16.18 -12.29 6.61
CA ALA A 43 17.18 -12.11 7.65
C ALA A 43 18.54 -11.64 7.08
N PHE A 44 18.84 -11.97 5.83
CA PHE A 44 20.14 -11.68 5.18
C PHE A 44 20.01 -10.92 3.87
N LEU A 45 18.80 -10.88 3.28
CA LEU A 45 18.54 -10.31 1.97
C LEU A 45 17.34 -9.36 2.07
N GLY A 46 17.47 -8.18 1.53
CA GLY A 46 16.36 -7.24 1.43
C GLY A 46 15.41 -7.59 0.28
N TYR A 47 14.13 -7.35 0.46
CA TYR A 47 13.12 -7.42 -0.59
C TYR A 47 12.87 -6.03 -1.15
N ILE A 48 12.80 -5.91 -2.49
CA ILE A 48 12.41 -4.69 -3.18
C ILE A 48 10.98 -4.84 -3.64
N ASN A 49 10.07 -4.15 -2.97
CA ASN A 49 8.64 -4.16 -3.25
C ASN A 49 8.30 -3.10 -4.28
N TYR A 50 7.45 -3.42 -5.25
CA TYR A 50 6.95 -2.47 -6.23
C TYR A 50 5.56 -2.85 -6.74
N ILE A 51 4.76 -1.87 -7.11
CA ILE A 51 3.45 -2.06 -7.76
C ILE A 51 3.56 -1.77 -9.25
N ALA A 52 4.29 -0.73 -9.63
CA ALA A 52 4.63 -0.38 -10.99
C ALA A 52 6.14 -0.40 -11.22
N SER A 53 6.57 -0.65 -12.44
CA SER A 53 7.97 -0.68 -12.83
C SER A 53 8.11 -0.38 -14.34
N ASN A 54 9.32 -0.43 -14.86
CA ASN A 54 9.59 -0.29 -16.30
C ASN A 54 8.94 -1.37 -17.19
N ASN A 55 8.47 -2.46 -16.60
CA ASN A 55 7.75 -3.53 -17.30
C ASN A 55 6.33 -3.61 -16.75
N GLY A 56 5.35 -3.23 -17.53
CA GLY A 56 3.95 -3.20 -17.14
C GLY A 56 3.37 -1.79 -17.11
N PHE A 57 2.14 -1.66 -16.67
CA PHE A 57 1.49 -0.37 -16.51
C PHE A 57 2.17 0.49 -15.45
N THR A 58 2.22 1.81 -15.69
CA THR A 58 2.47 2.81 -14.65
C THR A 58 1.38 2.71 -13.57
N LEU A 59 1.61 3.31 -12.42
CA LEU A 59 0.60 3.30 -11.36
C LEU A 59 -0.70 4.01 -11.78
N ALA A 60 -0.61 5.04 -12.62
CA ALA A 60 -1.79 5.70 -13.19
C ALA A 60 -2.53 4.80 -14.18
N ASP A 61 -1.82 4.15 -15.09
CA ASP A 61 -2.42 3.28 -16.10
C ASP A 61 -3.05 2.03 -15.48
N LEU A 62 -2.55 1.55 -14.36
CA LEU A 62 -3.11 0.45 -13.59
C LEU A 62 -4.59 0.68 -13.20
N PHE A 63 -5.00 1.94 -13.07
CA PHE A 63 -6.36 2.35 -12.74
C PHE A 63 -7.12 2.97 -13.91
N MET A 64 -6.52 2.99 -15.10
CA MET A 64 -7.12 3.59 -16.30
C MET A 64 -7.35 2.61 -17.44
N TYR A 65 -6.59 1.52 -17.50
CA TYR A 65 -6.61 0.60 -18.62
C TYR A 65 -6.80 -0.85 -18.16
N ASN A 66 -7.71 -1.57 -18.78
CA ASN A 66 -7.80 -3.02 -18.63
C ASN A 66 -6.93 -3.74 -19.65
N ASP A 67 -6.92 -3.24 -20.87
CA ASP A 67 -6.17 -3.79 -21.98
C ASP A 67 -4.88 -3.01 -22.22
N LYS A 68 -3.84 -3.71 -22.71
CA LYS A 68 -2.61 -3.07 -23.13
C LYS A 68 -2.79 -2.42 -24.50
N HIS A 69 -2.14 -1.27 -24.69
CA HIS A 69 -2.16 -0.49 -25.92
C HIS A 69 -0.71 -0.31 -26.43
N ASN A 70 -0.12 -1.40 -26.94
CA ASN A 70 1.25 -1.46 -27.41
C ASN A 70 1.35 -1.39 -28.95
N GLU A 71 0.28 -0.99 -29.66
CA GLU A 71 0.22 -0.99 -31.13
C GLU A 71 1.35 -0.17 -31.74
N GLU A 72 1.72 0.95 -31.12
CA GLU A 72 2.79 1.83 -31.58
C GLU A 72 4.20 1.23 -31.42
N ASN A 73 4.34 0.11 -30.69
CA ASN A 73 5.62 -0.61 -30.58
C ASN A 73 5.97 -1.38 -31.85
N GLY A 74 5.01 -1.55 -32.80
CA GLY A 74 5.24 -2.25 -34.07
C GLY A 74 5.19 -3.76 -33.97
N GLU A 75 4.79 -4.33 -32.83
CA GLU A 75 4.71 -5.76 -32.57
C GLU A 75 3.25 -6.27 -32.54
N GLN A 76 2.32 -5.58 -33.19
CA GLN A 76 0.89 -5.93 -33.31
C GLN A 76 0.21 -6.12 -31.94
N ASN A 77 0.64 -5.37 -30.91
CA ASN A 77 0.18 -5.50 -29.54
C ASN A 77 0.41 -6.90 -28.91
N LEU A 78 1.34 -7.68 -29.42
CA LEU A 78 1.68 -9.00 -28.90
C LEU A 78 2.72 -8.94 -27.78
N ASP A 79 3.53 -7.90 -27.74
CA ASP A 79 4.55 -7.62 -26.72
C ASP A 79 3.96 -7.22 -25.37
N GLY A 80 4.79 -7.20 -24.36
CA GLY A 80 4.40 -6.85 -23.01
C GLY A 80 3.55 -7.90 -22.29
N SER A 81 3.22 -7.67 -21.03
CA SER A 81 2.45 -8.61 -20.22
C SER A 81 0.97 -8.58 -20.56
N SER A 82 0.33 -9.76 -20.63
CA SER A 82 -1.14 -9.87 -20.68
C SER A 82 -1.77 -9.92 -19.29
N TRP A 83 -0.96 -10.03 -18.23
CA TRP A 83 -1.41 -10.13 -16.84
C TRP A 83 -1.11 -8.80 -16.10
N ASN A 84 -1.98 -7.82 -16.30
CA ASN A 84 -1.79 -6.51 -15.66
C ASN A 84 -2.46 -6.40 -14.29
N PHE A 85 -3.53 -7.17 -14.04
CA PHE A 85 -4.36 -7.07 -12.84
C PHE A 85 -4.79 -5.62 -12.57
N SER A 86 -5.23 -4.96 -13.63
CA SER A 86 -5.64 -3.55 -13.65
C SER A 86 -7.17 -3.40 -13.64
N ASN A 87 -7.65 -2.19 -13.37
CA ASN A 87 -9.09 -1.90 -13.38
C ASN A 87 -9.34 -0.48 -13.90
N ASN A 88 -10.03 -0.36 -15.03
CA ASN A 88 -10.38 0.93 -15.64
C ASN A 88 -11.64 1.59 -15.03
N TYR A 89 -12.33 0.91 -14.11
CA TYR A 89 -13.60 1.34 -13.50
C TYR A 89 -14.72 1.63 -14.53
N GLY A 90 -14.73 0.88 -15.65
CA GLY A 90 -15.73 0.98 -16.70
C GLY A 90 -15.49 2.08 -17.73
N VAL A 91 -14.27 2.67 -17.75
CA VAL A 91 -13.86 3.61 -18.81
C VAL A 91 -12.38 3.41 -19.11
N GLU A 92 -12.07 2.98 -20.31
CA GLU A 92 -10.70 2.82 -20.80
C GLU A 92 -10.07 4.20 -21.03
N GLY A 93 -8.90 4.42 -20.43
CA GLY A 93 -8.16 5.65 -20.54
C GLY A 93 -8.72 6.83 -19.71
N PRO A 94 -8.31 8.07 -20.06
CA PRO A 94 -8.73 9.28 -19.35
C PRO A 94 -10.24 9.53 -19.43
N THR A 95 -10.82 10.11 -18.36
CA THR A 95 -12.25 10.42 -18.32
C THR A 95 -12.53 11.71 -17.56
N ARG A 96 -13.69 12.33 -17.87
CA ARG A 96 -14.22 13.49 -17.11
C ARG A 96 -15.25 13.08 -16.06
N LYS A 97 -15.57 11.80 -15.93
CA LYS A 97 -16.53 11.29 -14.93
C LYS A 97 -15.93 11.40 -13.54
N ARG A 98 -16.48 12.29 -12.72
CA ARG A 98 -15.92 12.63 -11.39
C ARG A 98 -15.82 11.40 -10.47
N TYR A 99 -16.87 10.56 -10.44
CA TYR A 99 -16.89 9.38 -9.58
C TYR A 99 -15.80 8.37 -9.95
N ILE A 100 -15.49 8.18 -11.25
CA ILE A 100 -14.40 7.28 -11.70
C ILE A 100 -13.06 7.86 -11.27
N ASN A 101 -12.86 9.16 -11.47
CA ASN A 101 -11.61 9.80 -11.06
C ASN A 101 -11.43 9.77 -9.53
N ALA A 102 -12.50 9.85 -8.75
CA ALA A 102 -12.43 9.70 -7.29
C ALA A 102 -12.02 8.27 -6.90
N LEU A 103 -12.57 7.23 -7.54
CA LEU A 103 -12.14 5.84 -7.32
C LEU A 103 -10.67 5.60 -7.71
N ARG A 104 -10.24 6.13 -8.85
CA ARG A 104 -8.84 6.04 -9.31
C ARG A 104 -7.88 6.69 -8.32
N LYS A 105 -8.22 7.87 -7.82
CA LYS A 105 -7.43 8.58 -6.80
C LYS A 105 -7.41 7.83 -5.47
N LEU A 106 -8.55 7.27 -5.04
CA LEU A 106 -8.62 6.44 -3.84
C LEU A 106 -7.68 5.24 -3.95
N ASN A 107 -7.76 4.51 -5.07
CA ASN A 107 -6.93 3.32 -5.25
C ASN A 107 -5.44 3.65 -5.48
N TRP A 108 -5.13 4.81 -6.04
CA TRP A 108 -3.76 5.32 -6.05
C TRP A 108 -3.23 5.54 -4.61
N ARG A 109 -4.02 6.17 -3.71
CA ARG A 109 -3.63 6.33 -2.31
C ARG A 109 -3.47 4.99 -1.59
N ASN A 110 -4.41 4.06 -1.83
CA ASN A 110 -4.31 2.70 -1.28
C ASN A 110 -3.02 2.01 -1.75
N ALA A 111 -2.71 2.08 -3.05
CA ALA A 111 -1.48 1.51 -3.60
C ALA A 111 -0.22 2.08 -2.94
N VAL A 112 -0.15 3.41 -2.76
CA VAL A 112 0.95 4.08 -2.07
C VAL A 112 1.07 3.60 -0.63
N LEU A 113 -0.04 3.52 0.12
CA LEU A 113 -0.04 3.03 1.50
C LEU A 113 0.40 1.56 1.56
N MET A 114 -0.14 0.69 0.70
CA MET A 114 0.25 -0.73 0.65
C MET A 114 1.74 -0.88 0.40
N LEU A 115 2.32 -0.10 -0.51
CA LEU A 115 3.73 -0.14 -0.83
C LEU A 115 4.60 0.40 0.32
N MET A 116 4.24 1.55 0.86
CA MET A 116 5.07 2.25 1.85
C MET A 116 4.96 1.68 3.25
N LEU A 117 3.87 0.98 3.59
CA LEU A 117 3.69 0.35 4.90
C LEU A 117 4.13 -1.12 4.93
N ALA A 118 4.47 -1.71 3.78
CA ALA A 118 5.06 -3.04 3.71
C ALA A 118 6.49 -3.06 4.24
N GLN A 119 6.93 -4.19 4.77
CA GLN A 119 8.35 -4.42 5.07
C GLN A 119 9.18 -4.44 3.77
N GLY A 120 10.49 -4.39 3.88
CA GLY A 120 11.36 -4.35 2.71
C GLY A 120 11.55 -2.93 2.17
N VAL A 121 12.12 -2.82 0.99
CA VAL A 121 12.49 -1.55 0.35
C VAL A 121 11.43 -1.19 -0.71
N PRO A 122 10.66 -0.11 -0.54
CA PRO A 122 9.71 0.32 -1.54
C PRO A 122 10.42 0.91 -2.76
N LEU A 123 10.00 0.50 -3.96
CA LEU A 123 10.42 1.08 -5.23
C LEU A 123 9.23 1.75 -5.89
N LEU A 124 9.37 3.04 -6.19
CA LEU A 124 8.44 3.82 -6.99
C LEU A 124 9.01 3.97 -8.40
N TRP A 125 8.17 3.77 -9.41
CA TRP A 125 8.51 4.09 -10.78
C TRP A 125 8.44 5.61 -10.99
N SER A 126 9.43 6.16 -11.69
CA SER A 126 9.53 7.60 -11.93
C SER A 126 8.27 8.14 -12.62
N GLY A 127 7.64 9.15 -12.02
CA GLY A 127 6.41 9.76 -12.49
C GLY A 127 5.12 9.20 -11.85
N ASP A 128 5.17 8.07 -11.14
CA ASP A 128 4.00 7.53 -10.43
C ASP A 128 3.46 8.51 -9.37
N GLU A 129 4.36 9.32 -8.78
CA GLU A 129 4.01 10.36 -7.80
C GLU A 129 3.15 11.48 -8.37
N MET A 130 3.20 11.68 -9.68
CA MET A 130 2.46 12.75 -10.36
C MET A 130 1.53 12.24 -11.47
N GLY A 131 1.12 10.98 -11.38
CA GLY A 131 0.12 10.41 -12.27
C GLY A 131 0.59 10.28 -13.71
N ASN A 132 1.89 9.97 -13.94
CA ASN A 132 2.42 9.74 -15.26
C ASN A 132 1.75 8.53 -15.90
N SER A 133 1.32 8.70 -17.15
CA SER A 133 0.66 7.65 -17.95
C SER A 133 1.47 7.40 -19.22
N GLN A 134 1.56 6.15 -19.61
CA GLN A 134 2.09 5.69 -20.89
C GLN A 134 0.97 5.35 -21.88
N ASN A 135 -0.25 5.93 -21.65
CA ASN A 135 -1.43 5.73 -22.49
C ASN A 135 -1.83 4.26 -22.65
N GLY A 136 -1.62 3.45 -21.61
CA GLY A 136 -1.91 2.01 -21.64
C GLY A 136 -0.83 1.18 -22.35
N ASN A 137 0.28 1.78 -22.76
CA ASN A 137 1.43 1.02 -23.23
C ASN A 137 2.18 0.43 -22.03
N ASN A 138 2.18 -0.89 -21.91
CA ASN A 138 2.81 -1.58 -20.79
C ASN A 138 4.21 -2.13 -21.11
N ASN A 139 4.79 -1.71 -22.25
CA ASN A 139 6.12 -2.10 -22.70
C ASN A 139 6.80 -0.99 -23.52
N ALA A 140 6.83 0.21 -22.96
CA ALA A 140 7.23 1.43 -23.65
C ALA A 140 8.77 1.55 -23.91
N TYR A 141 9.53 0.44 -23.89
CA TYR A 141 10.99 0.43 -24.02
C TYR A 141 11.53 1.05 -25.30
N CYS A 142 10.77 0.96 -26.40
CA CYS A 142 11.15 1.50 -27.72
C CYS A 142 10.53 2.90 -27.99
N GLN A 143 9.80 3.48 -27.03
CA GLN A 143 9.09 4.74 -27.22
C GLN A 143 9.94 5.92 -26.77
N ASP A 144 10.74 6.48 -27.66
CA ASP A 144 11.47 7.75 -27.45
C ASP A 144 10.59 8.94 -27.82
N ASN A 145 9.43 9.05 -27.19
CA ASN A 145 8.42 10.08 -27.43
C ASN A 145 7.58 10.31 -26.14
N PRO A 146 6.55 11.17 -26.15
CA PRO A 146 5.73 11.47 -24.96
C PRO A 146 5.09 10.26 -24.28
N THR A 147 4.92 9.13 -24.96
CA THR A 147 4.45 7.89 -24.33
C THR A 147 5.48 7.31 -23.36
N GLY A 148 6.74 7.32 -23.72
CA GLY A 148 7.85 6.84 -22.86
C GLY A 148 8.42 7.89 -21.91
N TRP A 149 8.17 9.19 -22.17
CA TRP A 149 8.73 10.26 -21.34
C TRP A 149 7.90 10.58 -20.12
N VAL A 150 8.56 11.00 -19.04
CA VAL A 150 7.87 11.52 -17.85
C VAL A 150 7.33 12.92 -18.16
N ASN A 151 6.03 13.11 -17.99
CA ASN A 151 5.38 14.40 -18.21
C ASN A 151 5.50 15.31 -16.97
N TRP A 152 6.55 16.08 -16.87
CA TRP A 152 6.81 17.02 -15.77
C TRP A 152 5.74 18.12 -15.59
N LYS A 153 4.89 18.37 -16.59
CA LYS A 153 3.78 19.32 -16.45
C LYS A 153 2.73 18.83 -15.46
N ASN A 154 2.71 17.53 -15.19
CA ASN A 154 1.79 16.92 -14.24
C ASN A 154 2.09 17.32 -12.78
N GLU A 155 3.31 17.76 -12.46
CA GLU A 155 3.69 18.19 -11.10
C GLU A 155 2.68 19.17 -10.49
N LYS A 156 2.30 20.21 -11.25
CA LYS A 156 1.35 21.23 -10.77
C LYS A 156 -0.05 20.68 -10.55
N SER A 157 -0.53 19.83 -11.46
CA SER A 157 -1.91 19.27 -11.39
C SER A 157 -2.04 18.15 -10.35
N HIS A 158 -0.94 17.48 -10.01
CA HIS A 158 -0.90 16.36 -9.07
C HIS A 158 -0.17 16.70 -7.75
N ARG A 159 -0.03 17.99 -7.44
CA ARG A 159 0.68 18.45 -6.25
C ARG A 159 0.21 17.76 -4.96
N ARG A 160 -1.11 17.58 -4.78
CA ARG A 160 -1.66 16.87 -3.61
C ARG A 160 -1.22 15.41 -3.52
N GLN A 161 -1.08 14.73 -4.65
CA GLN A 161 -0.56 13.35 -4.68
C GLN A 161 0.92 13.31 -4.26
N ILE A 162 1.71 14.25 -4.76
CA ILE A 162 3.12 14.39 -4.37
C ILE A 162 3.24 14.67 -2.88
N GLU A 163 2.46 15.62 -2.35
CA GLU A 163 2.43 15.97 -0.92
C GLU A 163 2.00 14.76 -0.06
N PHE A 164 0.97 14.03 -0.48
CA PHE A 164 0.54 12.80 0.19
C PHE A 164 1.67 11.77 0.24
N LEU A 165 2.33 11.49 -0.88
CA LEU A 165 3.44 10.54 -0.93
C LEU A 165 4.60 10.98 -0.04
N GLN A 166 4.95 12.27 -0.03
CA GLN A 166 5.99 12.82 0.84
C GLN A 166 5.66 12.59 2.32
N GLN A 167 4.40 12.79 2.71
CA GLN A 167 3.92 12.54 4.07
C GLN A 167 3.98 11.05 4.44
N VAL A 168 3.60 10.14 3.52
CA VAL A 168 3.70 8.70 3.76
C VAL A 168 5.17 8.25 3.89
N ILE A 169 6.07 8.80 3.09
CA ILE A 169 7.50 8.55 3.21
C ILE A 169 8.04 9.03 4.57
N ALA A 170 7.63 10.23 5.01
CA ALA A 170 8.00 10.76 6.32
C ALA A 170 7.48 9.85 7.44
N PHE A 171 6.20 9.47 7.38
CA PHE A 171 5.58 8.55 8.33
C PHE A 171 6.36 7.22 8.43
N ARG A 172 6.71 6.61 7.29
CA ARG A 172 7.52 5.38 7.28
C ARG A 172 8.88 5.57 7.96
N LYS A 173 9.54 6.73 7.73
CA LYS A 173 10.85 7.03 8.35
C LYS A 173 10.76 7.24 9.85
N GLU A 174 9.68 7.80 10.33
CA GLU A 174 9.42 8.04 11.75
C GLU A 174 9.05 6.75 12.50
N HIS A 175 8.53 5.73 11.80
CA HIS A 175 8.10 4.47 12.37
C HIS A 175 8.99 3.33 11.90
N THR A 176 10.13 3.12 12.57
CA THR A 176 11.12 2.13 12.13
C THR A 176 10.61 0.68 12.22
N VAL A 177 9.54 0.45 12.99
CA VAL A 177 8.83 -0.84 13.01
C VAL A 177 8.30 -1.25 11.64
N LEU A 178 8.02 -0.29 10.72
CA LEU A 178 7.59 -0.54 9.35
C LEU A 178 8.76 -0.90 8.40
N SER A 179 9.99 -0.85 8.89
CA SER A 179 11.20 -1.22 8.15
C SER A 179 12.15 -2.04 9.03
N ASN A 180 11.59 -2.99 9.76
CA ASN A 180 12.36 -3.84 10.65
C ASN A 180 13.39 -4.65 9.83
N PRO A 181 14.68 -4.66 10.23
CA PRO A 181 15.71 -5.42 9.52
C PRO A 181 15.57 -6.93 9.65
N MET A 182 14.80 -7.41 10.62
CA MET A 182 14.61 -8.84 10.90
C MET A 182 13.16 -9.25 10.62
N PRO A 183 12.93 -10.51 10.17
CA PRO A 183 11.59 -11.06 10.03
C PRO A 183 10.81 -11.02 11.35
N PHE A 184 9.50 -10.76 11.26
CA PHE A 184 8.61 -10.87 12.41
C PHE A 184 8.44 -12.31 12.87
N GLN A 185 8.36 -12.50 14.18
CA GLN A 185 8.28 -13.82 14.83
C GLN A 185 6.85 -14.15 15.28
N PHE A 186 5.93 -13.19 15.27
CA PHE A 186 4.55 -13.33 15.79
C PHE A 186 4.52 -13.81 17.25
N SER A 187 5.52 -13.41 18.02
CA SER A 187 5.68 -13.84 19.40
C SER A 187 6.11 -12.69 20.30
N ASP A 188 5.75 -12.81 21.58
CA ASP A 188 6.17 -11.88 22.63
C ASP A 188 7.51 -12.31 23.23
N TYR A 189 8.58 -12.25 22.42
CA TYR A 189 9.93 -12.66 22.86
C TYR A 189 10.60 -11.65 23.81
N LYS A 190 9.99 -10.48 24.01
CA LYS A 190 10.44 -9.49 25.00
C LYS A 190 9.61 -9.51 26.29
N SER A 191 8.60 -10.36 26.42
CA SER A 191 7.68 -10.45 27.56
C SER A 191 6.97 -9.13 27.88
N LEU A 192 6.49 -8.46 26.84
CA LEU A 192 5.81 -7.15 26.94
C LEU A 192 4.27 -7.26 27.00
N GLY A 193 3.73 -8.46 26.83
CA GLY A 193 2.30 -8.72 26.70
C GLY A 193 1.75 -8.51 25.29
N TYR A 194 2.62 -8.29 24.29
CA TYR A 194 2.26 -8.05 22.89
C TYR A 194 3.29 -8.72 21.98
N PRO A 195 2.87 -9.42 20.90
CA PRO A 195 3.79 -9.90 19.89
C PRO A 195 4.33 -8.71 19.05
N ASP A 196 5.42 -8.96 18.34
CA ASP A 196 6.03 -7.97 17.43
C ASP A 196 5.12 -7.60 16.25
N LEU A 197 4.35 -8.58 15.73
CA LEU A 197 3.30 -8.42 14.72
C LEU A 197 2.10 -9.29 15.09
N SER A 198 0.91 -8.80 14.85
CA SER A 198 -0.33 -9.59 15.00
C SER A 198 -1.41 -9.18 14.01
N TYR A 199 -2.33 -10.11 13.75
CA TYR A 199 -3.47 -9.92 12.87
C TYR A 199 -4.78 -9.82 13.67
N HIS A 200 -5.71 -9.01 13.17
CA HIS A 200 -6.98 -8.71 13.80
C HIS A 200 -8.10 -8.68 12.76
N GLY A 201 -9.24 -9.24 13.12
CA GLY A 201 -10.49 -9.21 12.36
C GLY A 201 -11.57 -8.43 13.09
N THR A 202 -12.78 -8.96 13.08
CA THR A 202 -13.90 -8.46 13.90
C THR A 202 -13.68 -8.67 15.40
N SER A 203 -12.76 -9.56 15.76
CA SER A 203 -12.26 -9.79 17.11
C SER A 203 -10.75 -9.57 17.16
N ALA A 204 -10.27 -8.92 18.21
CA ALA A 204 -8.83 -8.70 18.40
C ALA A 204 -8.12 -10.04 18.70
N TRP A 205 -6.89 -10.18 18.20
CA TRP A 205 -6.00 -11.33 18.43
C TRP A 205 -6.48 -12.69 17.87
N MET A 206 -7.54 -12.69 17.04
CA MET A 206 -8.21 -13.92 16.62
C MET A 206 -8.36 -14.02 15.10
N LEU A 207 -7.43 -13.48 14.34
CA LEU A 207 -7.45 -13.63 12.90
C LEU A 207 -6.22 -14.36 12.39
N GLU A 208 -6.46 -15.46 11.69
CA GLU A 208 -5.55 -15.98 10.67
C GLU A 208 -6.02 -15.48 9.30
N PRO A 209 -5.21 -14.78 8.54
CA PRO A 209 -5.62 -14.36 7.20
C PRO A 209 -5.98 -15.57 6.34
N THR A 210 -7.22 -15.61 5.86
CA THR A 210 -7.67 -16.60 4.88
C THR A 210 -7.89 -15.91 3.54
N PRO A 211 -7.91 -16.65 2.42
CA PRO A 211 -8.08 -16.05 1.10
C PRO A 211 -9.29 -15.12 0.98
N ASP A 212 -10.38 -15.46 1.65
CA ASP A 212 -11.68 -14.79 1.51
C ASP A 212 -11.91 -13.63 2.48
N HIS A 213 -11.01 -13.41 3.43
CA HIS A 213 -11.11 -12.30 4.38
C HIS A 213 -10.59 -11.01 3.77
N LEU A 214 -11.41 -10.32 2.98
CA LEU A 214 -11.05 -9.06 2.32
C LEU A 214 -10.95 -7.85 3.27
N CYS A 215 -10.84 -8.08 4.58
CA CYS A 215 -10.53 -7.07 5.58
C CYS A 215 -9.54 -7.62 6.61
N LEU A 216 -8.59 -6.79 7.02
CA LEU A 216 -7.48 -7.20 7.88
C LEU A 216 -6.96 -6.01 8.69
N GLY A 217 -6.78 -6.20 10.00
CA GLY A 217 -5.98 -5.33 10.84
C GLY A 217 -4.59 -5.92 11.07
N MET A 218 -3.54 -5.14 10.87
CA MET A 218 -2.16 -5.51 11.16
C MET A 218 -1.61 -4.58 12.24
N LEU A 219 -1.25 -5.13 13.39
CA LEU A 219 -0.62 -4.39 14.48
C LEU A 219 0.88 -4.63 14.47
N TYR A 220 1.65 -3.60 14.27
CA TYR A 220 3.10 -3.53 14.43
C TYR A 220 3.41 -2.93 15.80
N CYS A 221 3.97 -3.72 16.71
CA CYS A 221 4.27 -3.25 18.06
C CYS A 221 5.57 -2.41 18.08
N GLY A 222 5.46 -1.12 18.36
CA GLY A 222 6.58 -0.18 18.35
C GLY A 222 7.68 -0.51 19.38
N ALA A 223 7.37 -1.28 20.42
CA ALA A 223 8.38 -1.73 21.39
C ALA A 223 9.40 -2.72 20.80
N TYR A 224 9.16 -3.24 19.59
CA TYR A 224 10.11 -4.08 18.84
C TYR A 224 10.86 -3.31 17.75
N ALA A 225 10.59 -2.02 17.60
CA ALA A 225 11.31 -1.13 16.70
C ALA A 225 12.75 -0.88 17.19
N GLN A 226 13.55 -0.18 16.38
CA GLN A 226 14.90 0.23 16.77
C GLN A 226 14.88 1.14 18.02
N ASN A 227 13.87 1.99 18.12
CA ASN A 227 13.58 2.77 19.32
C ASN A 227 12.33 2.18 20.00
N GLU A 228 12.52 1.53 21.15
CA GLU A 228 11.43 0.87 21.90
C GLU A 228 10.33 1.82 22.41
N LYS A 229 10.55 3.15 22.33
CA LYS A 229 9.56 4.17 22.68
C LYS A 229 8.65 4.52 21.49
N GLU A 230 8.92 4.00 20.31
CA GLU A 230 8.06 4.26 19.16
C GLU A 230 6.59 3.90 19.44
N PRO A 231 5.64 4.64 18.86
CA PRO A 231 4.24 4.25 18.91
C PRO A 231 4.01 2.91 18.22
N ASP A 232 2.98 2.20 18.64
CA ASP A 232 2.48 1.07 17.87
C ASP A 232 1.77 1.61 16.65
N VAL A 233 1.89 0.91 15.53
CA VAL A 233 1.18 1.23 14.30
C VAL A 233 0.17 0.14 14.00
N TYR A 234 -1.10 0.52 13.85
CA TYR A 234 -2.16 -0.37 13.41
C TYR A 234 -2.63 0.02 12.03
N VAL A 235 -2.49 -0.87 11.07
CA VAL A 235 -2.96 -0.66 9.69
C VAL A 235 -4.22 -1.49 9.46
N ALA A 236 -5.32 -0.81 9.19
CA ALA A 236 -6.63 -1.40 8.95
C ALA A 236 -6.96 -1.35 7.46
N TYR A 237 -7.10 -2.52 6.85
CA TYR A 237 -7.42 -2.70 5.44
C TYR A 237 -8.85 -3.16 5.27
N ASN A 238 -9.61 -2.50 4.40
CA ASN A 238 -10.92 -2.94 3.94
C ASN A 238 -10.96 -2.92 2.41
N PHE A 239 -10.96 -4.08 1.79
CA PHE A 239 -11.11 -4.23 0.34
C PHE A 239 -12.52 -4.68 -0.06
N LEU A 240 -13.47 -4.71 0.90
CA LEU A 240 -14.88 -4.97 0.62
C LEU A 240 -15.55 -3.74 -0.01
N ALA A 241 -16.58 -3.99 -0.80
CA ALA A 241 -17.47 -2.95 -1.35
C ALA A 241 -18.45 -2.38 -0.29
N ALA A 242 -18.37 -2.84 0.96
CA ALA A 242 -19.18 -2.40 2.08
C ALA A 242 -18.32 -1.87 3.22
N ALA A 243 -18.90 -1.01 4.06
CA ALA A 243 -18.26 -0.62 5.30
C ALA A 243 -18.12 -1.84 6.22
N THR A 244 -16.99 -1.93 6.91
CA THR A 244 -16.70 -3.05 7.81
C THR A 244 -16.14 -2.57 9.14
N GLU A 245 -16.32 -3.38 10.17
CA GLU A 245 -15.80 -3.13 11.50
C GLU A 245 -14.60 -4.03 11.75
N LEU A 246 -13.50 -3.44 12.23
CA LEU A 246 -12.34 -4.18 12.74
C LEU A 246 -12.12 -3.88 14.22
N ALA A 247 -11.78 -4.92 14.97
CA ALA A 247 -11.45 -4.79 16.37
C ALA A 247 -10.05 -4.15 16.53
N LEU A 248 -9.94 -3.22 17.46
CA LEU A 248 -8.67 -2.65 17.88
C LEU A 248 -8.21 -3.37 19.15
N PRO A 249 -6.98 -3.92 19.17
CA PRO A 249 -6.39 -4.42 20.40
C PRO A 249 -6.25 -3.29 21.41
N LYS A 250 -6.28 -3.63 22.70
CA LYS A 250 -6.04 -2.65 23.75
C LYS A 250 -4.66 -2.05 23.55
N PRO A 251 -4.50 -0.70 23.50
CA PRO A 251 -3.19 -0.09 23.35
C PRO A 251 -2.35 -0.30 24.62
N ARG A 252 -1.03 -0.15 24.51
CA ARG A 252 -0.11 -0.21 25.65
C ARG A 252 -0.55 0.75 26.76
N LYS A 253 -0.21 0.44 28.01
CA LYS A 253 -0.63 1.20 29.18
C LYS A 253 -0.32 2.70 29.05
N GLY A 254 -1.33 3.54 29.28
CA GLY A 254 -1.22 4.99 29.18
C GLY A 254 -1.41 5.56 27.78
N LYS A 255 -1.67 4.70 26.77
CA LYS A 255 -1.87 5.13 25.39
C LYS A 255 -3.30 4.94 24.91
N GLU A 256 -3.66 5.65 23.88
CA GLU A 256 -4.92 5.55 23.13
C GLU A 256 -4.65 5.44 21.64
N TRP A 257 -5.57 4.84 20.89
CA TRP A 257 -5.51 4.79 19.44
C TRP A 257 -6.00 6.10 18.83
N VAL A 258 -5.24 6.65 17.89
CA VAL A 258 -5.65 7.79 17.08
C VAL A 258 -5.51 7.47 15.60
N VAL A 259 -6.51 7.84 14.79
CA VAL A 259 -6.42 7.74 13.33
C VAL A 259 -5.54 8.88 12.83
N CYS A 260 -4.48 8.53 12.11
CA CYS A 260 -3.54 9.47 11.50
C CYS A 260 -3.75 9.60 10.00
N ILE A 261 -4.07 8.48 9.34
CA ILE A 261 -4.27 8.43 7.89
C ILE A 261 -5.58 7.71 7.59
N ASP A 262 -6.39 8.28 6.70
CA ASP A 262 -7.58 7.65 6.14
C ASP A 262 -7.58 7.87 4.62
N SER A 263 -7.32 6.82 3.84
CA SER A 263 -7.23 6.92 2.39
C SER A 263 -8.52 7.38 1.71
N GLY A 264 -9.65 7.21 2.38
CA GLY A 264 -10.96 7.65 1.89
C GLY A 264 -11.21 9.16 2.02
N GLU A 265 -10.38 9.90 2.77
CA GLU A 265 -10.43 11.36 2.79
C GLU A 265 -9.71 11.92 1.56
N GLU A 266 -10.48 12.58 0.69
CA GLU A 266 -9.95 13.01 -0.62
C GLU A 266 -8.92 14.12 -0.51
N ASP A 267 -9.16 15.09 0.35
CA ASP A 267 -8.36 16.31 0.45
C ASP A 267 -7.36 16.33 1.62
N ALA A 268 -7.53 15.43 2.59
CA ALA A 268 -6.76 15.40 3.83
C ALA A 268 -6.58 13.96 4.32
N ALA A 269 -6.04 13.07 3.47
CA ALA A 269 -5.83 11.67 3.85
C ALA A 269 -4.90 11.55 5.08
N PHE A 270 -3.92 12.45 5.26
CA PHE A 270 -3.29 12.72 6.55
C PHE A 270 -4.15 13.70 7.32
N LEU A 271 -4.62 13.29 8.50
CA LEU A 271 -5.49 14.12 9.31
C LEU A 271 -4.68 15.19 10.05
N ASP A 272 -4.97 16.45 9.80
CA ASP A 272 -4.35 17.60 10.52
C ASP A 272 -4.53 17.47 12.05
N ALA A 273 -5.68 16.94 12.47
CA ALA A 273 -5.97 16.62 13.86
C ALA A 273 -6.29 15.12 13.96
N PRO A 274 -5.35 14.29 14.43
CA PRO A 274 -5.59 12.86 14.66
C PRO A 274 -6.80 12.65 15.56
N LYS A 275 -7.72 11.75 15.13
CA LYS A 275 -9.00 11.50 15.81
C LYS A 275 -8.85 10.32 16.77
N PRO A 276 -9.05 10.52 18.10
CA PRO A 276 -9.08 9.41 19.05
C PRO A 276 -10.18 8.40 18.70
N VAL A 277 -9.87 7.12 18.85
CA VAL A 277 -10.84 6.04 18.64
C VAL A 277 -11.22 5.44 19.99
N SER A 278 -12.50 5.48 20.30
CA SER A 278 -13.07 4.87 21.51
C SER A 278 -13.80 3.57 21.18
N GLY A 279 -13.98 2.70 22.18
CA GLY A 279 -14.82 1.50 22.05
C GLY A 279 -14.12 0.26 21.50
N GLY A 280 -12.79 0.29 21.28
CA GLY A 280 -12.02 -0.89 20.90
C GLY A 280 -12.32 -1.43 19.49
N LYS A 281 -12.87 -0.60 18.60
CA LYS A 281 -13.23 -0.93 17.23
C LYS A 281 -13.10 0.27 16.32
N ILE A 282 -12.82 0.03 15.03
CA ILE A 282 -12.83 1.04 13.97
C ILE A 282 -13.78 0.61 12.86
N ILE A 283 -14.56 1.55 12.34
CA ILE A 283 -15.41 1.34 11.17
C ILE A 283 -14.66 1.93 9.95
N LEU A 284 -14.40 1.08 9.00
CA LEU A 284 -13.74 1.43 7.74
C LEU A 284 -14.78 1.62 6.64
N ARG A 285 -14.63 2.67 5.86
CA ARG A 285 -15.39 2.85 4.62
C ARG A 285 -15.06 1.75 3.59
N PRO A 286 -15.92 1.55 2.58
CA PRO A 286 -15.61 0.62 1.49
C PRO A 286 -14.27 0.95 0.83
N GLN A 287 -13.48 -0.08 0.56
CA GLN A 287 -12.22 0.02 -0.21
C GLN A 287 -11.23 1.04 0.36
N THR A 288 -11.13 1.18 1.68
CA THR A 288 -10.23 2.13 2.34
C THR A 288 -9.19 1.47 3.22
N ILE A 289 -8.10 2.20 3.42
CA ILE A 289 -7.04 1.87 4.36
C ILE A 289 -6.97 2.99 5.40
N CYS A 290 -7.02 2.63 6.69
CA CYS A 290 -6.78 3.55 7.78
C CYS A 290 -5.53 3.16 8.56
N VAL A 291 -4.74 4.15 8.95
CA VAL A 291 -3.55 3.96 9.78
C VAL A 291 -3.75 4.66 11.12
N LEU A 292 -3.53 3.91 12.18
CA LEU A 292 -3.64 4.39 13.54
C LEU A 292 -2.28 4.28 14.25
N GLU A 293 -2.03 5.22 15.14
CA GLU A 293 -0.91 5.19 16.08
C GLU A 293 -1.41 5.08 17.52
N SER A 294 -0.61 4.44 18.38
CA SER A 294 -0.79 4.53 19.83
C SER A 294 -0.11 5.79 20.36
N ARG A 295 -0.89 6.76 20.86
CA ARG A 295 -0.39 8.01 21.44
C ARG A 295 -0.64 8.08 22.93
N GLU A 296 0.18 8.86 23.66
CA GLU A 296 -0.05 9.14 25.08
C GLU A 296 -1.42 9.81 25.26
N MET A 297 -2.21 9.28 26.19
CA MET A 297 -3.48 9.91 26.55
C MET A 297 -3.26 11.33 27.03
N LYS A 298 -3.95 12.31 26.47
CA LYS A 298 -3.95 13.68 26.99
C LYS A 298 -4.51 13.64 28.40
N LYS A 299 -3.69 14.04 29.39
CA LYS A 299 -4.21 14.28 30.73
C LYS A 299 -5.20 15.44 30.60
N HIS A 300 -6.48 15.13 30.74
CA HIS A 300 -7.47 16.19 30.98
C HIS A 300 -7.15 16.80 32.36
N GLY A 301 -6.60 17.99 32.32
CA GLY A 301 -6.36 18.81 33.54
C GLY A 301 -7.69 19.28 34.13
#